data_2f8fe665b41346b9b90aa82c7f657da8
#
_entry.id   2f8fe665b41346b9b90aa82c7f657da8
#
_cell.length_a   1.000
_cell.length_b   1.000
_cell.length_c   1.000
_cell.angle_alpha   90.00
_cell.angle_beta   90.00
_cell.angle_gamma   90.00
#
_symmetry.space_group_name_H-M   'P 1'
#
loop_
_entity.id
_entity.type
_entity.pdbx_description
1 polymer ?
#
loop_
_entity_poly.entity_id
_entity_poly.type
_entity_poly.pdbx_seq_one_letter_code
_entity_poly.pdbx_strand_id
1 'polypeptide(L)'
;MDSIVNYILRLQQTLENLPLEKIDQVITILHAARMHGKQIFIMGNGGSASTASHFVCDLGKNTRHLGWPNFKAIGLADNMAIFSAYANDEGYENVFRNQLDSLLMSGDVVIGISASGNSPNVIGAMELARNRGAITIGFTGFDGGRLAKLVDVNLHVASDSIEQVEDIHLILEHLITKVLREEVQRVTTARELEALFPRSLHTFMEAEETYTANQPLTTDSRERSKSSLELFTAISQELAVELNLRDLLRRILRLTLENLDATSGSVVVLNEIGEVVEGAMVYNGKVQSHSTQQFAEVMDSGLAGWVVENRQAALIPNTREDPRWLRRSWDQEREEARSAISVPLMTNERVVGVLTLVNSQAGKFTEEDLSLLTAIAVFASLVNYAI
;
A
#
# COMPACT_ATOMS: atom_id res chain seq x y z
N MET A 1 -35.94 17.61 -4.48
CA MET A 1 -35.07 16.98 -3.45
C MET A 1 -35.06 15.45 -3.58
N ASP A 2 -36.21 14.83 -3.83
CA ASP A 2 -36.35 13.36 -3.94
C ASP A 2 -35.53 12.72 -5.07
N SER A 3 -35.42 13.38 -6.23
CA SER A 3 -34.63 12.87 -7.36
C SER A 3 -33.13 12.80 -7.06
N ILE A 4 -32.60 13.79 -6.31
CA ILE A 4 -31.18 13.83 -5.92
C ILE A 4 -30.90 12.67 -4.95
N VAL A 5 -31.73 12.54 -3.93
CA VAL A 5 -31.58 11.48 -2.92
C VAL A 5 -31.69 10.10 -3.57
N ASN A 6 -32.68 9.89 -4.45
CA ASN A 6 -32.85 8.63 -5.18
C ASN A 6 -31.66 8.29 -6.07
N TYR A 7 -31.04 9.28 -6.74
CA TYR A 7 -29.84 9.07 -7.54
C TYR A 7 -28.69 8.54 -6.66
N ILE A 8 -28.44 9.19 -5.53
CA ILE A 8 -27.37 8.82 -4.58
C ILE A 8 -27.62 7.40 -4.02
N LEU A 9 -28.85 7.10 -3.59
CA LEU A 9 -29.19 5.78 -3.03
C LEU A 9 -29.00 4.66 -4.06
N ARG A 10 -29.43 4.87 -5.30
CA ARG A 10 -29.23 3.89 -6.39
C ARG A 10 -27.74 3.69 -6.71
N LEU A 11 -26.96 4.77 -6.75
CA LEU A 11 -25.52 4.71 -6.96
C LEU A 11 -24.85 3.88 -5.85
N GLN A 12 -25.21 4.13 -4.59
CA GLN A 12 -24.69 3.36 -3.45
C GLN A 12 -25.04 1.86 -3.59
N GLN A 13 -26.29 1.52 -3.88
CA GLN A 13 -26.70 0.13 -4.08
C GLN A 13 -25.93 -0.56 -5.22
N THR A 14 -25.67 0.16 -6.31
CA THR A 14 -24.91 -0.39 -7.45
C THR A 14 -23.44 -0.61 -7.08
N LEU A 15 -22.85 0.30 -6.31
CA LEU A 15 -21.47 0.15 -5.80
C LEU A 15 -21.31 -1.04 -4.85
N GLU A 16 -22.29 -1.31 -3.99
CA GLU A 16 -22.30 -2.48 -3.08
C GLU A 16 -22.33 -3.82 -3.81
N ASN A 17 -22.85 -3.83 -5.06
CA ASN A 17 -22.98 -5.03 -5.89
C ASN A 17 -21.91 -5.15 -6.99
N LEU A 18 -20.81 -4.40 -6.91
CA LEU A 18 -19.74 -4.51 -7.89
C LEU A 18 -19.08 -5.90 -7.87
N PRO A 19 -18.69 -6.45 -9.05
CA PRO A 19 -18.12 -7.78 -9.18
C PRO A 19 -16.63 -7.80 -8.74
N LEU A 20 -16.37 -7.79 -7.44
CA LEU A 20 -15.01 -7.65 -6.86
C LEU A 20 -14.01 -8.67 -7.42
N GLU A 21 -14.41 -9.95 -7.59
CA GLU A 21 -13.54 -10.98 -8.17
C GLU A 21 -13.11 -10.67 -9.61
N LYS A 22 -14.01 -10.09 -10.41
CA LYS A 22 -13.68 -9.69 -11.79
C LYS A 22 -12.82 -8.44 -11.83
N ILE A 23 -13.00 -7.52 -10.87
CA ILE A 23 -12.14 -6.35 -10.73
C ILE A 23 -10.71 -6.81 -10.41
N ASP A 24 -10.54 -7.73 -9.46
CA ASP A 24 -9.25 -8.31 -9.11
C ASP A 24 -8.61 -9.05 -10.31
N GLN A 25 -9.41 -9.79 -11.09
CA GLN A 25 -8.97 -10.43 -12.33
C GLN A 25 -8.44 -9.40 -13.34
N VAL A 26 -9.13 -8.26 -13.53
CA VAL A 26 -8.67 -7.18 -14.41
C VAL A 26 -7.37 -6.58 -13.91
N ILE A 27 -7.23 -6.31 -12.60
CA ILE A 27 -5.99 -5.82 -11.98
C ILE A 27 -4.84 -6.77 -12.27
N THR A 28 -5.04 -8.06 -12.06
CA THR A 28 -4.04 -9.12 -12.34
C THR A 28 -3.61 -9.14 -13.82
N ILE A 29 -4.57 -9.05 -14.76
CA ILE A 29 -4.30 -9.00 -16.20
C ILE A 29 -3.47 -7.77 -16.56
N LEU A 30 -3.85 -6.59 -16.07
CA LEU A 30 -3.14 -5.34 -16.36
C LEU A 30 -1.73 -5.36 -15.75
N HIS A 31 -1.57 -5.85 -14.53
CA HIS A 31 -0.27 -6.01 -13.91
C HIS A 31 0.64 -6.95 -14.71
N ALA A 32 0.12 -8.11 -15.14
CA ALA A 32 0.85 -9.05 -16.00
C ALA A 32 1.23 -8.42 -17.36
N ALA A 33 0.33 -7.68 -17.99
CA ALA A 33 0.60 -6.95 -19.24
C ALA A 33 1.76 -5.94 -19.04
N ARG A 34 1.74 -5.17 -17.95
CA ARG A 34 2.81 -4.26 -17.56
C ARG A 34 4.16 -4.98 -17.44
N MET A 35 4.19 -6.09 -16.69
CA MET A 35 5.42 -6.85 -16.44
C MET A 35 6.01 -7.48 -17.70
N HIS A 36 5.15 -7.88 -18.64
CA HIS A 36 5.56 -8.46 -19.93
C HIS A 36 5.73 -7.44 -21.06
N GLY A 37 5.62 -6.15 -20.75
CA GLY A 37 5.77 -5.05 -21.70
C GLY A 37 4.72 -5.01 -22.81
N LYS A 38 3.53 -5.57 -22.56
CA LYS A 38 2.40 -5.59 -23.49
C LYS A 38 1.73 -4.23 -23.55
N GLN A 39 1.07 -3.95 -24.70
CA GLN A 39 0.28 -2.75 -24.90
C GLN A 39 -1.14 -2.93 -24.36
N ILE A 40 -1.74 -1.84 -23.92
CA ILE A 40 -3.13 -1.80 -23.43
C ILE A 40 -3.86 -0.75 -24.27
N PHE A 41 -4.79 -1.20 -25.11
CA PHE A 41 -5.61 -0.32 -25.93
C PHE A 41 -6.96 -0.09 -25.25
N ILE A 42 -7.38 1.17 -25.13
CA ILE A 42 -8.63 1.52 -24.46
C ILE A 42 -9.48 2.35 -25.40
N MET A 43 -10.78 2.01 -25.52
CA MET A 43 -11.70 2.67 -26.43
C MET A 43 -13.10 2.78 -25.85
N GLY A 44 -13.83 3.78 -26.33
CA GLY A 44 -15.22 4.04 -26.03
C GLY A 44 -15.77 5.19 -26.88
N ASN A 45 -17.06 5.48 -26.79
CA ASN A 45 -17.71 6.61 -27.46
C ASN A 45 -18.24 7.61 -26.44
N GLY A 46 -18.31 8.90 -26.77
CA GLY A 46 -18.89 9.93 -25.91
C GLY A 46 -18.30 9.96 -24.50
N GLY A 47 -19.11 9.83 -23.45
CA GLY A 47 -18.65 9.74 -22.05
C GLY A 47 -17.70 8.59 -21.83
N SER A 48 -17.96 7.43 -22.44
CA SER A 48 -17.06 6.27 -22.40
C SER A 48 -15.69 6.55 -23.07
N ALA A 49 -15.61 7.44 -24.07
CA ALA A 49 -14.33 7.88 -24.63
C ALA A 49 -13.55 8.75 -23.63
N SER A 50 -14.25 9.62 -22.90
CA SER A 50 -13.64 10.44 -21.85
C SER A 50 -13.07 9.56 -20.73
N THR A 51 -13.82 8.54 -20.30
CA THR A 51 -13.34 7.53 -19.32
C THR A 51 -12.14 6.75 -19.88
N ALA A 52 -12.15 6.38 -21.17
CA ALA A 52 -11.01 5.69 -21.80
C ALA A 52 -9.74 6.55 -21.78
N SER A 53 -9.83 7.83 -22.16
CA SER A 53 -8.71 8.79 -22.15
C SER A 53 -8.20 9.04 -20.73
N HIS A 54 -9.12 9.13 -19.74
CA HIS A 54 -8.75 9.26 -18.33
C HIS A 54 -7.98 8.03 -17.86
N PHE A 55 -8.47 6.84 -18.13
CA PHE A 55 -7.82 5.59 -17.75
C PHE A 55 -6.41 5.45 -18.36
N VAL A 56 -6.23 5.86 -19.63
CA VAL A 56 -4.90 5.94 -20.28
C VAL A 56 -3.96 6.87 -19.52
N CYS A 57 -4.44 8.06 -19.15
CA CYS A 57 -3.68 9.04 -18.38
C CYS A 57 -3.25 8.45 -17.03
N ASP A 58 -4.17 7.85 -16.32
CA ASP A 58 -3.94 7.31 -14.98
C ASP A 58 -3.02 6.08 -14.98
N LEU A 59 -3.22 5.14 -15.89
CA LEU A 59 -2.28 4.04 -16.08
C LEU A 59 -0.88 4.53 -16.47
N GLY A 60 -0.78 5.51 -17.37
CA GLY A 60 0.49 5.99 -17.88
C GLY A 60 1.29 6.87 -16.91
N LYS A 61 0.60 7.67 -16.08
CA LYS A 61 1.21 8.66 -15.19
C LYS A 61 1.12 8.25 -13.70
N ASN A 62 -0.10 7.93 -13.22
CA ASN A 62 -0.34 7.80 -11.77
C ASN A 62 0.19 6.50 -11.18
N THR A 63 0.48 5.50 -12.01
CA THR A 63 1.07 4.22 -11.60
C THR A 63 2.59 4.15 -11.75
N ARG A 64 3.25 5.25 -12.17
CA ARG A 64 4.71 5.27 -12.37
C ARG A 64 5.43 5.10 -11.05
N HIS A 65 6.38 4.17 -11.02
CA HIS A 65 7.24 3.94 -9.86
C HIS A 65 8.64 3.59 -10.33
N LEU A 66 9.66 4.11 -9.62
CA LEU A 66 11.05 3.85 -9.93
C LEU A 66 11.36 2.35 -9.79
N GLY A 67 12.09 1.79 -10.76
CA GLY A 67 12.43 0.37 -10.77
C GLY A 67 11.34 -0.57 -11.31
N TRP A 68 10.18 -0.03 -11.74
CA TRP A 68 9.10 -0.81 -12.34
C TRP A 68 8.86 -0.43 -13.79
N PRO A 69 8.45 -1.37 -14.67
CA PRO A 69 8.04 -1.05 -16.03
C PRO A 69 6.86 -0.07 -16.05
N ASN A 70 6.82 0.85 -16.98
CA ASN A 70 5.66 1.71 -17.20
C ASN A 70 4.59 0.96 -18.00
N PHE A 71 3.33 1.29 -17.79
CA PHE A 71 2.25 0.86 -18.67
C PHE A 71 2.40 1.47 -20.06
N LYS A 72 2.11 0.67 -21.09
CA LYS A 72 2.05 1.11 -22.49
C LYS A 72 0.57 1.26 -22.89
N ALA A 73 -0.12 2.23 -22.27
CA ALA A 73 -1.54 2.47 -22.50
C ALA A 73 -1.75 3.44 -23.69
N ILE A 74 -2.70 3.12 -24.56
CA ILE A 74 -3.03 3.84 -25.80
C ILE A 74 -4.54 4.01 -25.87
N GLY A 75 -5.01 5.27 -25.94
CA GLY A 75 -6.42 5.60 -26.18
C GLY A 75 -6.71 5.70 -27.67
N LEU A 76 -7.63 4.89 -28.15
CA LEU A 76 -7.99 4.88 -29.57
C LEU A 76 -8.91 6.04 -30.00
N ALA A 77 -9.43 6.80 -29.04
CA ALA A 77 -10.18 8.04 -29.28
C ALA A 77 -9.32 9.32 -29.16
N ASP A 78 -8.05 9.21 -28.70
CA ASP A 78 -7.24 10.38 -28.36
C ASP A 78 -6.60 11.06 -29.57
N ASN A 79 -6.26 10.30 -30.60
CA ASN A 79 -5.76 10.86 -31.85
C ASN A 79 -6.90 11.20 -32.80
N MET A 80 -7.45 12.40 -32.67
CA MET A 80 -8.60 12.85 -33.45
C MET A 80 -8.35 12.87 -34.97
N ALA A 81 -7.11 13.06 -35.41
CA ALA A 81 -6.80 13.07 -36.84
C ALA A 81 -6.99 11.69 -37.47
N ILE A 82 -6.42 10.64 -36.88
CA ILE A 82 -6.57 9.28 -37.40
C ILE A 82 -8.00 8.79 -37.20
N PHE A 83 -8.64 9.12 -36.06
CA PHE A 83 -10.02 8.76 -35.76
C PHE A 83 -10.98 9.33 -36.81
N SER A 84 -10.87 10.63 -37.12
CA SER A 84 -11.74 11.31 -38.09
C SER A 84 -11.46 10.88 -39.54
N ALA A 85 -10.20 10.56 -39.90
CA ALA A 85 -9.86 10.03 -41.21
C ALA A 85 -10.54 8.68 -41.46
N TYR A 86 -10.40 7.73 -40.55
CA TYR A 86 -11.10 6.44 -40.65
C TYR A 86 -12.63 6.59 -40.67
N ALA A 87 -13.17 7.50 -39.84
CA ALA A 87 -14.61 7.74 -39.82
C ALA A 87 -15.13 8.28 -41.18
N ASN A 88 -14.37 9.16 -41.82
CA ASN A 88 -14.74 9.76 -43.12
C ASN A 88 -14.60 8.81 -44.29
N ASP A 89 -13.53 8.01 -44.32
CA ASP A 89 -13.15 7.21 -45.49
C ASP A 89 -13.68 5.79 -45.42
N GLU A 90 -13.81 5.21 -44.22
CA GLU A 90 -14.11 3.79 -44.04
C GLU A 90 -15.32 3.51 -43.11
N GLY A 91 -15.96 4.57 -42.63
CA GLY A 91 -17.13 4.52 -41.77
C GLY A 91 -16.81 4.48 -40.26
N TYR A 92 -17.71 5.08 -39.47
CA TYR A 92 -17.58 5.22 -38.02
C TYR A 92 -17.49 3.87 -37.30
N GLU A 93 -18.09 2.83 -37.84
CA GLU A 93 -18.02 1.48 -37.29
C GLU A 93 -16.65 0.83 -37.33
N ASN A 94 -15.72 1.36 -38.15
CA ASN A 94 -14.37 0.83 -38.33
C ASN A 94 -13.27 1.62 -37.60
N VAL A 95 -13.58 2.77 -36.99
CA VAL A 95 -12.59 3.71 -36.42
C VAL A 95 -11.64 3.09 -35.41
N PHE A 96 -12.09 2.17 -34.57
CA PHE A 96 -11.25 1.48 -33.58
C PHE A 96 -10.61 0.23 -34.18
N ARG A 97 -11.37 -0.54 -34.94
CA ARG A 97 -10.89 -1.76 -35.58
C ARG A 97 -9.66 -1.51 -36.44
N ASN A 98 -9.69 -0.48 -37.30
CA ASN A 98 -8.61 -0.20 -38.23
C ASN A 98 -7.36 0.33 -37.54
N GLN A 99 -7.49 1.06 -36.43
CA GLN A 99 -6.37 1.42 -35.59
C GLN A 99 -5.72 0.18 -34.92
N LEU A 100 -6.55 -0.72 -34.38
CA LEU A 100 -6.05 -1.98 -33.79
C LEU A 100 -5.42 -2.88 -34.85
N ASP A 101 -5.95 -2.91 -36.07
CA ASP A 101 -5.41 -3.74 -37.15
C ASP A 101 -3.93 -3.44 -37.42
N SER A 102 -3.51 -2.20 -37.28
CA SER A 102 -2.16 -1.72 -37.48
C SER A 102 -1.24 -1.88 -36.24
N LEU A 103 -1.78 -1.88 -35.02
CA LEU A 103 -1.01 -1.74 -33.78
C LEU A 103 -0.99 -3.01 -32.92
N LEU A 104 -2.04 -3.84 -33.01
CA LEU A 104 -2.29 -4.92 -32.08
C LEU A 104 -1.39 -6.14 -32.31
N MET A 105 -0.77 -6.61 -31.23
CA MET A 105 0.00 -7.85 -31.19
C MET A 105 -0.64 -8.88 -30.27
N SER A 106 -0.37 -10.16 -30.50
CA SER A 106 -0.86 -11.25 -29.64
C SER A 106 -0.37 -11.06 -28.20
N GLY A 107 -1.29 -11.25 -27.25
CA GLY A 107 -1.05 -11.07 -25.82
C GLY A 107 -1.13 -9.62 -25.33
N ASP A 108 -1.41 -8.66 -26.20
CA ASP A 108 -1.81 -7.31 -25.77
C ASP A 108 -3.20 -7.34 -25.10
N VAL A 109 -3.58 -6.27 -24.42
CA VAL A 109 -4.88 -6.13 -23.75
C VAL A 109 -5.70 -5.09 -24.48
N VAL A 110 -6.98 -5.37 -24.71
CA VAL A 110 -7.93 -4.44 -25.30
C VAL A 110 -9.12 -4.24 -24.38
N ILE A 111 -9.37 -2.98 -23.99
CA ILE A 111 -10.48 -2.59 -23.11
C ILE A 111 -11.52 -1.84 -23.93
N GLY A 112 -12.73 -2.38 -24.02
CA GLY A 112 -13.87 -1.74 -24.66
C GLY A 112 -14.86 -1.23 -23.62
N ILE A 113 -15.11 0.09 -23.59
CA ILE A 113 -16.08 0.73 -22.71
C ILE A 113 -17.32 1.08 -23.51
N SER A 114 -18.46 0.45 -23.18
CA SER A 114 -19.74 0.70 -23.83
C SER A 114 -20.88 0.43 -22.85
N ALA A 115 -21.53 1.49 -22.37
CA ALA A 115 -22.65 1.35 -21.44
C ALA A 115 -23.73 0.38 -21.96
N SER A 116 -24.17 0.51 -23.20
CA SER A 116 -25.16 -0.39 -23.81
C SER A 116 -24.59 -1.77 -24.18
N GLY A 117 -23.25 -1.90 -24.25
CA GLY A 117 -22.60 -3.11 -24.76
C GLY A 117 -22.85 -3.44 -26.21
N ASN A 118 -23.41 -2.50 -27.01
CA ASN A 118 -23.87 -2.75 -28.37
C ASN A 118 -23.29 -1.78 -29.42
N SER A 119 -22.32 -0.92 -29.08
CA SER A 119 -21.69 0.01 -30.01
C SER A 119 -20.96 -0.74 -31.13
N PRO A 120 -21.35 -0.58 -32.43
CA PRO A 120 -20.81 -1.41 -33.52
C PRO A 120 -19.29 -1.30 -33.66
N ASN A 121 -18.73 -0.09 -33.51
CA ASN A 121 -17.29 0.17 -33.62
C ASN A 121 -16.50 -0.51 -32.48
N VAL A 122 -17.03 -0.54 -31.25
CA VAL A 122 -16.43 -1.25 -30.12
C VAL A 122 -16.51 -2.76 -30.35
N ILE A 123 -17.66 -3.28 -30.74
CA ILE A 123 -17.84 -4.72 -31.01
C ILE A 123 -16.89 -5.20 -32.10
N GLY A 124 -16.83 -4.50 -33.26
CA GLY A 124 -15.95 -4.88 -34.39
C GLY A 124 -14.47 -4.89 -34.01
N ALA A 125 -14.05 -3.94 -33.16
CA ALA A 125 -12.68 -3.88 -32.63
C ALA A 125 -12.39 -5.03 -31.66
N MET A 126 -13.32 -5.38 -30.78
CA MET A 126 -13.15 -6.48 -29.83
C MET A 126 -13.16 -7.86 -30.54
N GLU A 127 -13.93 -8.03 -31.59
CA GLU A 127 -13.90 -9.23 -32.45
C GLU A 127 -12.52 -9.41 -33.10
N LEU A 128 -11.96 -8.33 -33.65
CA LEU A 128 -10.58 -8.33 -34.18
C LEU A 128 -9.57 -8.68 -33.10
N ALA A 129 -9.65 -8.04 -31.94
CA ALA A 129 -8.73 -8.24 -30.82
C ALA A 129 -8.69 -9.70 -30.39
N ARG A 130 -9.84 -10.31 -30.20
CA ARG A 130 -9.97 -11.72 -29.83
C ARG A 130 -9.38 -12.65 -30.90
N ASN A 131 -9.68 -12.40 -32.17
CA ASN A 131 -9.15 -13.20 -33.28
C ASN A 131 -7.65 -13.13 -33.43
N ARG A 132 -7.01 -12.06 -32.94
CA ARG A 132 -5.53 -11.87 -32.93
C ARG A 132 -4.88 -12.34 -31.63
N GLY A 133 -5.62 -12.95 -30.73
CA GLY A 133 -5.09 -13.48 -29.47
C GLY A 133 -4.74 -12.40 -28.44
N ALA A 134 -5.40 -11.26 -28.47
CA ALA A 134 -5.36 -10.28 -27.40
C ALA A 134 -6.30 -10.70 -26.28
N ILE A 135 -6.00 -10.27 -25.04
CA ILE A 135 -6.90 -10.40 -23.89
C ILE A 135 -7.92 -9.27 -23.93
N THR A 136 -9.20 -9.62 -23.85
CA THR A 136 -10.29 -8.66 -24.04
C THR A 136 -11.06 -8.39 -22.75
N ILE A 137 -11.25 -7.10 -22.42
CA ILE A 137 -11.97 -6.63 -21.24
C ILE A 137 -13.10 -5.71 -21.67
N GLY A 138 -14.30 -5.93 -21.16
CA GLY A 138 -15.47 -5.10 -21.41
C GLY A 138 -15.90 -4.35 -20.15
N PHE A 139 -16.27 -3.08 -20.28
CA PHE A 139 -17.01 -2.33 -19.27
C PHE A 139 -18.41 -2.08 -19.81
N THR A 140 -19.45 -2.63 -19.16
CA THR A 140 -20.82 -2.60 -19.65
C THR A 140 -21.81 -2.18 -18.58
N GLY A 141 -22.97 -1.71 -18.98
CA GLY A 141 -24.15 -1.47 -18.15
C GLY A 141 -25.39 -2.15 -18.75
N PHE A 142 -26.58 -1.73 -18.34
CA PHE A 142 -27.87 -2.24 -18.79
C PHE A 142 -27.95 -3.77 -18.71
N ASP A 143 -28.11 -4.45 -19.84
CA ASP A 143 -28.11 -5.91 -19.97
C ASP A 143 -26.75 -6.49 -20.41
N GLY A 144 -25.72 -5.63 -20.54
CA GLY A 144 -24.37 -5.98 -20.99
C GLY A 144 -24.21 -6.12 -22.50
N GLY A 145 -25.28 -6.21 -23.24
CA GLY A 145 -25.32 -6.31 -24.70
C GLY A 145 -24.50 -7.46 -25.29
N ARG A 146 -24.01 -7.26 -26.51
CA ARG A 146 -23.10 -8.20 -27.19
C ARG A 146 -21.71 -8.24 -26.59
N LEU A 147 -21.23 -7.08 -26.11
CA LEU A 147 -19.88 -6.92 -25.55
C LEU A 147 -19.65 -7.86 -24.35
N ALA A 148 -20.58 -7.94 -23.43
CA ALA A 148 -20.48 -8.78 -22.24
C ALA A 148 -20.29 -10.28 -22.54
N LYS A 149 -20.79 -10.76 -23.71
CA LYS A 149 -20.67 -12.15 -24.15
C LYS A 149 -19.45 -12.42 -25.02
N LEU A 150 -18.83 -11.35 -25.53
CA LEU A 150 -17.72 -11.41 -26.48
C LEU A 150 -16.36 -11.44 -25.77
N VAL A 151 -16.22 -10.72 -24.65
CA VAL A 151 -14.94 -10.49 -23.98
C VAL A 151 -14.57 -11.60 -23.00
N ASP A 152 -13.28 -11.71 -22.70
CA ASP A 152 -12.77 -12.67 -21.70
C ASP A 152 -13.17 -12.30 -20.28
N VAL A 153 -13.13 -10.99 -19.95
CA VAL A 153 -13.59 -10.46 -18.66
C VAL A 153 -14.53 -9.29 -18.87
N ASN A 154 -15.70 -9.33 -18.27
CA ASN A 154 -16.67 -8.24 -18.32
C ASN A 154 -16.92 -7.65 -16.93
N LEU A 155 -16.60 -6.36 -16.75
CA LEU A 155 -17.03 -5.56 -15.61
C LEU A 155 -18.40 -4.97 -15.91
N HIS A 156 -19.42 -5.62 -15.34
CA HIS A 156 -20.82 -5.24 -15.58
C HIS A 156 -21.36 -4.39 -14.44
N VAL A 157 -21.90 -3.24 -14.78
CA VAL A 157 -22.61 -2.34 -13.88
C VAL A 157 -24.10 -2.60 -14.00
N ALA A 158 -24.72 -3.14 -12.96
CA ALA A 158 -26.12 -3.49 -12.92
C ALA A 158 -27.01 -2.24 -12.72
N SER A 159 -27.08 -1.38 -13.73
CA SER A 159 -27.91 -0.16 -13.74
C SER A 159 -28.50 0.07 -15.15
N ASP A 160 -29.72 0.62 -15.21
CA ASP A 160 -30.42 1.06 -16.40
C ASP A 160 -30.31 2.59 -16.65
N SER A 161 -29.61 3.32 -15.78
CA SER A 161 -29.31 4.74 -15.95
C SER A 161 -27.94 4.91 -16.58
N ILE A 162 -27.89 5.57 -17.74
CA ILE A 162 -26.64 5.83 -18.46
C ILE A 162 -25.65 6.61 -17.62
N GLU A 163 -26.13 7.62 -16.87
CA GLU A 163 -25.33 8.48 -16.02
C GLU A 163 -24.65 7.67 -14.91
N GLN A 164 -25.40 6.79 -14.24
CA GLN A 164 -24.85 5.93 -13.19
C GLN A 164 -23.86 4.89 -13.75
N VAL A 165 -24.12 4.35 -14.92
CA VAL A 165 -23.18 3.43 -15.58
C VAL A 165 -21.87 4.14 -15.90
N GLU A 166 -21.90 5.36 -16.44
CA GLU A 166 -20.72 6.15 -16.78
C GLU A 166 -19.96 6.58 -15.51
N ASP A 167 -20.66 7.03 -14.45
CA ASP A 167 -20.06 7.37 -13.14
C ASP A 167 -19.31 6.17 -12.56
N ILE A 168 -19.93 4.97 -12.59
CA ILE A 168 -19.31 3.77 -12.03
C ILE A 168 -18.17 3.27 -12.91
N HIS A 169 -18.23 3.40 -14.24
CA HIS A 169 -17.09 3.09 -15.11
C HIS A 169 -15.87 3.95 -14.76
N LEU A 170 -16.07 5.23 -14.43
CA LEU A 170 -15.01 6.12 -13.97
C LEU A 170 -14.49 5.73 -12.57
N ILE A 171 -15.39 5.35 -11.65
CA ILE A 171 -15.00 4.84 -10.33
C ILE A 171 -14.17 3.54 -10.47
N LEU A 172 -14.55 2.63 -11.37
CA LEU A 172 -13.84 1.38 -11.60
C LEU A 172 -12.41 1.62 -12.11
N GLU A 173 -12.21 2.55 -13.06
CA GLU A 173 -10.87 2.85 -13.55
C GLU A 173 -9.99 3.47 -12.47
N HIS A 174 -10.51 4.41 -11.67
CA HIS A 174 -9.80 4.97 -10.53
C HIS A 174 -9.43 3.90 -9.48
N LEU A 175 -10.36 3.00 -9.15
CA LEU A 175 -10.14 1.91 -8.21
C LEU A 175 -9.04 0.96 -8.71
N ILE A 176 -9.13 0.53 -9.97
CA ILE A 176 -8.12 -0.34 -10.60
C ILE A 176 -6.75 0.34 -10.58
N THR A 177 -6.68 1.60 -11.00
CA THR A 177 -5.42 2.37 -11.04
C THR A 177 -4.83 2.57 -9.64
N LYS A 178 -5.69 2.87 -8.65
CA LYS A 178 -5.26 3.02 -7.25
C LYS A 178 -4.65 1.72 -6.73
N VAL A 179 -5.33 0.59 -6.91
CA VAL A 179 -4.84 -0.72 -6.43
C VAL A 179 -3.53 -1.10 -7.14
N LEU A 180 -3.42 -0.91 -8.46
CA LEU A 180 -2.19 -1.16 -9.21
C LEU A 180 -1.00 -0.33 -8.71
N ARG A 181 -1.24 0.90 -8.28
CA ARG A 181 -0.23 1.77 -7.68
C ARG A 181 0.19 1.30 -6.30
N GLU A 182 -0.78 1.00 -5.43
CA GLU A 182 -0.55 0.55 -4.06
C GLU A 182 0.18 -0.81 -4.00
N GLU A 183 -0.16 -1.73 -4.90
CA GLU A 183 0.51 -3.02 -4.98
C GLU A 183 1.99 -2.90 -5.33
N VAL A 184 2.33 -2.02 -6.27
CA VAL A 184 3.72 -1.73 -6.62
C VAL A 184 4.48 -1.14 -5.44
N GLN A 185 3.89 -0.19 -4.72
CA GLN A 185 4.50 0.40 -3.53
C GLN A 185 4.75 -0.66 -2.47
N ARG A 186 3.75 -1.51 -2.19
CA ARG A 186 3.87 -2.61 -1.22
C ARG A 186 4.99 -3.59 -1.58
N VAL A 187 5.07 -4.04 -2.84
CA VAL A 187 6.10 -5.00 -3.28
C VAL A 187 7.48 -4.35 -3.32
N THR A 188 7.59 -3.07 -3.68
CA THR A 188 8.86 -2.35 -3.66
C THR A 188 9.38 -2.25 -2.22
N THR A 189 8.54 -1.84 -1.29
CA THR A 189 8.88 -1.77 0.14
C THR A 189 9.32 -3.15 0.66
N ALA A 190 8.62 -4.22 0.32
CA ALA A 190 9.01 -5.58 0.72
C ALA A 190 10.37 -6.00 0.14
N ARG A 191 10.65 -5.71 -1.14
CA ARG A 191 11.94 -5.99 -1.79
C ARG A 191 13.09 -5.16 -1.23
N GLU A 192 12.84 -3.90 -0.91
CA GLU A 192 13.84 -3.03 -0.26
C GLU A 192 14.18 -3.55 1.14
N LEU A 193 13.17 -4.00 1.90
CA LEU A 193 13.36 -4.65 3.20
C LEU A 193 14.16 -5.95 3.06
N GLU A 194 13.85 -6.80 2.09
CA GLU A 194 14.57 -8.05 1.81
C GLU A 194 16.02 -7.79 1.39
N ALA A 195 16.28 -6.74 0.60
CA ALA A 195 17.62 -6.33 0.20
C ALA A 195 18.47 -5.77 1.36
N LEU A 196 17.83 -5.06 2.29
CA LEU A 196 18.47 -4.51 3.49
C LEU A 196 18.76 -5.60 4.55
N PHE A 197 17.99 -6.69 4.55
CA PHE A 197 18.08 -7.77 5.56
C PHE A 197 18.17 -9.18 4.95
N PRO A 198 19.13 -9.44 4.06
CA PRO A 198 19.21 -10.72 3.33
C PRO A 198 19.46 -11.95 4.23
N ARG A 199 19.88 -11.77 5.47
CA ARG A 199 20.13 -12.87 6.44
C ARG A 199 19.06 -13.02 7.50
N SER A 200 18.39 -11.94 7.92
CA SER A 200 17.41 -12.01 9.02
C SER A 200 16.07 -12.57 8.58
N LEU A 201 15.58 -12.24 7.36
CA LEU A 201 14.33 -12.84 6.85
C LEU A 201 14.51 -14.30 6.48
N HIS A 202 15.64 -14.67 5.83
CA HIS A 202 15.96 -16.06 5.51
C HIS A 202 16.16 -16.91 6.78
N THR A 203 16.87 -16.38 7.77
CA THR A 203 17.07 -17.05 9.06
C THR A 203 15.76 -17.20 9.83
N PHE A 204 14.83 -16.23 9.71
CA PHE A 204 13.51 -16.31 10.35
C PHE A 204 12.61 -17.33 9.64
N MET A 205 12.60 -17.36 8.30
CA MET A 205 11.83 -18.34 7.52
C MET A 205 12.43 -19.74 7.60
N GLU A 206 13.76 -19.89 7.57
CA GLU A 206 14.44 -21.17 7.77
C GLU A 206 14.36 -21.67 9.21
N ALA A 207 14.31 -20.77 10.20
CA ALA A 207 14.06 -21.12 11.59
C ALA A 207 12.62 -21.65 11.78
N GLU A 208 11.65 -21.09 11.04
CA GLU A 208 10.26 -21.59 11.07
C GLU A 208 10.15 -22.96 10.38
N GLU A 209 10.83 -23.21 9.25
CA GLU A 209 10.85 -24.52 8.58
C GLU A 209 11.65 -25.58 9.35
N THR A 210 12.79 -25.21 9.94
CA THR A 210 13.60 -26.14 10.74
C THR A 210 13.06 -26.35 12.15
N TYR A 211 12.37 -25.34 12.73
CA TYR A 211 11.77 -25.46 14.06
C TYR A 211 10.51 -26.34 14.05
N THR A 212 9.75 -26.32 12.96
CA THR A 212 8.58 -27.22 12.80
C THR A 212 8.97 -28.67 12.57
N ALA A 213 10.21 -28.97 12.18
CA ALA A 213 10.66 -30.33 11.87
C ALA A 213 11.24 -31.12 13.07
N ASN A 214 11.73 -30.49 14.13
CA ASN A 214 12.60 -31.19 15.10
C ASN A 214 12.35 -31.00 16.61
N GLN A 215 11.29 -30.29 17.07
CA GLN A 215 10.91 -30.30 18.50
C GLN A 215 9.41 -30.11 18.74
N PRO A 216 8.80 -30.71 19.78
CA PRO A 216 7.43 -30.41 20.17
C PRO A 216 7.40 -28.99 20.77
N LEU A 217 6.87 -28.04 19.98
CA LEU A 217 6.66 -26.67 20.42
C LEU A 217 5.79 -26.62 21.67
N THR A 218 6.27 -25.99 22.73
CA THR A 218 5.45 -25.63 23.88
C THR A 218 4.37 -24.64 23.42
N THR A 219 3.20 -24.68 24.04
CA THR A 219 2.04 -23.82 23.70
C THR A 219 2.41 -22.32 23.71
N ASP A 220 3.34 -21.96 24.58
CA ASP A 220 3.82 -20.58 24.79
C ASP A 220 4.61 -19.99 23.59
N SER A 221 5.45 -20.79 22.93
CA SER A 221 6.23 -20.35 21.77
C SER A 221 5.37 -20.17 20.49
N ARG A 222 4.31 -20.99 20.32
CA ARG A 222 3.35 -20.83 19.23
C ARG A 222 2.46 -19.60 19.38
N GLU A 223 2.05 -19.27 20.59
CA GLU A 223 1.26 -18.07 20.87
C GLU A 223 2.08 -16.79 20.63
N ARG A 224 3.36 -16.78 21.01
CA ARG A 224 4.27 -15.63 20.78
C ARG A 224 4.56 -15.38 19.31
N SER A 225 4.87 -16.42 18.53
CA SER A 225 5.10 -16.29 17.08
C SER A 225 3.86 -15.78 16.34
N LYS A 226 2.67 -16.26 16.73
CA LYS A 226 1.39 -15.79 16.19
C LYS A 226 1.15 -14.32 16.54
N SER A 227 1.43 -13.91 17.78
CA SER A 227 1.32 -12.53 18.23
C SER A 227 2.26 -11.58 17.47
N SER A 228 3.49 -12.00 17.18
CA SER A 228 4.44 -11.21 16.40
C SER A 228 3.99 -10.97 14.96
N LEU A 229 3.46 -12.00 14.29
CA LEU A 229 2.92 -11.90 12.93
C LEU A 229 1.68 -11.00 12.87
N GLU A 230 0.78 -11.11 13.85
CA GLU A 230 -0.38 -10.25 13.99
C GLU A 230 0.03 -8.78 14.20
N LEU A 231 1.07 -8.52 14.98
CA LEU A 231 1.63 -7.18 15.18
C LEU A 231 2.21 -6.59 13.90
N PHE A 232 3.02 -7.35 13.15
CA PHE A 232 3.56 -6.89 11.87
C PHE A 232 2.45 -6.60 10.86
N THR A 233 1.42 -7.43 10.81
CA THR A 233 0.26 -7.22 9.94
C THR A 233 -0.49 -5.94 10.33
N ALA A 234 -0.71 -5.72 11.63
CA ALA A 234 -1.37 -4.53 12.14
C ALA A 234 -0.58 -3.25 11.83
N ILE A 235 0.75 -3.24 12.07
CA ILE A 235 1.60 -2.09 11.75
C ILE A 235 1.61 -1.82 10.24
N SER A 236 1.70 -2.86 9.40
CA SER A 236 1.66 -2.71 7.94
C SER A 236 0.34 -2.12 7.44
N GLN A 237 -0.79 -2.51 8.04
CA GLN A 237 -2.11 -1.95 7.73
C GLN A 237 -2.21 -0.47 8.13
N GLU A 238 -1.63 -0.10 9.28
CA GLU A 238 -1.61 1.29 9.73
C GLU A 238 -0.77 2.20 8.83
N LEU A 239 0.36 1.71 8.31
CA LEU A 239 1.19 2.43 7.34
C LEU A 239 0.48 2.66 6.00
N ALA A 240 -0.51 1.85 5.66
CA ALA A 240 -1.32 1.98 4.44
C ALA A 240 -2.43 3.04 4.55
N VAL A 241 -2.73 3.54 5.75
CA VAL A 241 -3.74 4.58 5.98
C VAL A 241 -3.06 5.95 6.00
N GLU A 242 -3.61 6.92 5.24
CA GLU A 242 -3.11 8.29 5.17
C GLU A 242 -3.38 9.04 6.49
N LEU A 243 -2.47 8.88 7.46
CA LEU A 243 -2.48 9.57 8.74
C LEU A 243 -1.38 10.63 8.77
N ASN A 244 -1.58 11.70 9.53
CA ASN A 244 -0.47 12.60 9.81
C ASN A 244 0.61 11.87 10.65
N LEU A 245 1.87 12.27 10.48
CA LEU A 245 3.03 11.63 11.10
C LEU A 245 2.85 11.38 12.61
N ARG A 246 2.31 12.36 13.33
CA ARG A 246 2.10 12.27 14.78
C ARG A 246 1.14 11.17 15.18
N ASP A 247 0.03 11.02 14.48
CA ASP A 247 -0.98 10.01 14.79
C ASP A 247 -0.48 8.61 14.45
N LEU A 248 0.26 8.49 13.36
CA LEU A 248 0.93 7.25 12.97
C LEU A 248 1.97 6.81 14.01
N LEU A 249 2.85 7.73 14.45
CA LEU A 249 3.84 7.43 15.49
C LEU A 249 3.19 6.99 16.81
N ARG A 250 2.10 7.66 17.22
CA ARG A 250 1.32 7.28 18.41
C ARG A 250 0.75 5.88 18.30
N ARG A 251 0.28 5.52 17.12
CA ARG A 251 -0.37 4.24 16.87
C ARG A 251 0.64 3.09 16.83
N ILE A 252 1.77 3.29 16.14
CA ILE A 252 2.90 2.35 16.16
C ILE A 252 3.38 2.13 17.60
N LEU A 253 3.61 3.23 18.34
CA LEU A 253 4.05 3.14 19.72
C LEU A 253 3.06 2.36 20.60
N ARG A 254 1.75 2.59 20.47
CA ARG A 254 0.72 1.88 21.24
C ARG A 254 0.73 0.39 20.92
N LEU A 255 0.70 0.01 19.64
CA LEU A 255 0.74 -1.40 19.22
C LEU A 255 1.99 -2.10 19.74
N THR A 256 3.13 -1.42 19.70
CA THR A 256 4.40 -1.96 20.19
C THR A 256 4.39 -2.16 21.70
N LEU A 257 3.85 -1.20 22.46
CA LEU A 257 3.73 -1.29 23.91
C LEU A 257 2.84 -2.48 24.34
N GLU A 258 1.69 -2.66 23.67
CA GLU A 258 0.74 -3.74 23.96
C GLU A 258 1.34 -5.11 23.69
N ASN A 259 2.07 -5.27 22.58
CA ASN A 259 2.62 -6.58 22.18
C ASN A 259 3.90 -6.97 22.93
N LEU A 260 4.70 -6.01 23.41
CA LEU A 260 5.91 -6.25 24.19
C LEU A 260 5.69 -6.09 25.70
N ASP A 261 4.43 -5.98 26.14
CA ASP A 261 4.05 -5.80 27.55
C ASP A 261 4.86 -4.69 28.23
N ALA A 262 5.05 -3.59 27.50
CA ALA A 262 5.80 -2.44 28.00
C ALA A 262 4.87 -1.43 28.69
N THR A 263 5.33 -0.83 29.80
CA THR A 263 4.51 0.10 30.59
C THR A 263 4.60 1.53 30.06
N SER A 264 5.70 1.87 29.41
CA SER A 264 5.98 3.21 28.88
C SER A 264 6.87 3.13 27.65
N GLY A 265 6.85 4.15 26.80
CA GLY A 265 7.72 4.21 25.64
C GLY A 265 7.67 5.57 24.95
N SER A 266 8.63 5.77 24.05
CA SER A 266 8.70 6.97 23.21
C SER A 266 9.23 6.62 21.83
N VAL A 267 8.74 7.35 20.84
CA VAL A 267 9.30 7.39 19.49
C VAL A 267 9.62 8.83 19.14
N VAL A 268 10.83 9.07 18.64
CA VAL A 268 11.33 10.40 18.28
C VAL A 268 11.82 10.34 16.83
N VAL A 269 11.48 11.34 16.04
CA VAL A 269 11.87 11.47 14.62
C VAL A 269 12.82 12.66 14.49
N LEU A 270 13.87 12.47 13.69
CA LEU A 270 14.95 13.43 13.48
C LEU A 270 14.97 13.90 12.01
N ASN A 271 15.32 15.18 11.81
CA ASN A 271 15.56 15.73 10.48
C ASN A 271 16.97 15.37 9.95
N GLU A 272 17.33 15.93 8.80
CA GLU A 272 18.61 15.67 8.14
C GLU A 272 19.83 16.11 8.94
N ILE A 273 19.70 17.07 9.80
CA ILE A 273 20.79 17.58 10.66
C ILE A 273 20.78 17.02 12.08
N GLY A 274 19.88 16.03 12.34
CA GLY A 274 19.79 15.33 13.63
C GLY A 274 18.93 16.03 14.69
N GLU A 275 18.16 17.07 14.31
CA GLU A 275 17.24 17.75 15.22
C GLU A 275 15.90 17.04 15.30
N VAL A 276 15.27 17.08 16.45
CA VAL A 276 13.95 16.50 16.69
C VAL A 276 12.87 17.31 15.96
N VAL A 277 12.15 16.64 15.05
CA VAL A 277 11.03 17.23 14.29
C VAL A 277 9.67 16.84 14.83
N GLU A 278 9.53 15.60 15.32
CA GLU A 278 8.29 15.09 15.86
C GLU A 278 8.57 13.96 16.88
N GLY A 279 7.58 13.66 17.73
CA GLY A 279 7.67 12.53 18.65
C GLY A 279 6.35 12.20 19.31
N ALA A 280 6.27 10.99 19.84
CA ALA A 280 5.18 10.52 20.66
C ALA A 280 5.73 9.83 21.92
N MET A 281 5.03 10.01 23.03
CA MET A 281 5.36 9.38 24.31
C MET A 281 4.10 8.84 24.99
N VAL A 282 4.23 7.65 25.53
CA VAL A 282 3.24 7.01 26.39
C VAL A 282 3.88 6.72 27.72
N TYR A 283 3.26 7.14 28.80
CA TYR A 283 3.71 6.88 30.15
C TYR A 283 2.59 6.25 30.98
N ASN A 284 2.82 5.05 31.54
CA ASN A 284 1.82 4.27 32.26
C ASN A 284 0.48 4.17 31.49
N GLY A 285 0.55 3.83 30.20
CA GLY A 285 -0.60 3.67 29.31
C GLY A 285 -1.29 4.96 28.88
N LYS A 286 -0.82 6.15 29.30
CA LYS A 286 -1.40 7.45 28.92
C LYS A 286 -0.50 8.17 27.94
N VAL A 287 -1.09 8.61 26.82
CA VAL A 287 -0.41 9.48 25.87
C VAL A 287 -0.09 10.83 26.54
N GLN A 288 1.15 11.24 26.47
CA GLN A 288 1.63 12.51 27.01
C GLN A 288 1.81 13.52 25.87
N SER A 289 1.36 14.76 26.10
CA SER A 289 1.66 15.88 25.20
C SER A 289 3.01 16.49 25.61
N HIS A 290 4.02 16.33 24.76
CA HIS A 290 5.34 16.92 24.97
C HIS A 290 5.69 17.85 23.82
N SER A 291 6.48 18.89 24.13
CA SER A 291 7.06 19.77 23.11
C SER A 291 8.29 19.12 22.47
N THR A 292 8.62 19.54 21.25
CA THR A 292 9.85 19.14 20.55
C THR A 292 11.10 19.41 21.40
N GLN A 293 11.10 20.48 22.18
CA GLN A 293 12.19 20.84 23.09
C GLN A 293 12.40 19.82 24.22
N GLN A 294 11.31 19.27 24.77
CA GLN A 294 11.41 18.22 25.81
C GLN A 294 11.95 16.90 25.24
N PHE A 295 11.67 16.59 23.99
CA PHE A 295 12.28 15.46 23.32
C PHE A 295 13.77 15.68 23.01
N ALA A 296 14.18 16.91 22.67
CA ALA A 296 15.59 17.25 22.47
C ALA A 296 16.42 17.03 23.74
N GLU A 297 15.92 17.42 24.93
CA GLU A 297 16.58 17.16 26.21
C GLU A 297 16.77 15.64 26.49
N VAL A 298 15.87 14.79 26.01
CA VAL A 298 15.98 13.33 26.14
C VAL A 298 17.06 12.77 25.22
N MET A 299 17.28 13.43 24.07
CA MET A 299 18.28 13.04 23.09
C MET A 299 19.69 13.42 23.49
N ASP A 300 19.87 14.57 24.20
CA ASP A 300 21.21 15.10 24.55
C ASP A 300 21.95 14.25 25.59
N SER A 301 21.26 13.48 26.43
CA SER A 301 21.87 12.82 27.56
C SER A 301 21.13 11.61 28.10
N GLY A 302 20.86 10.59 27.27
CA GLY A 302 20.14 9.40 27.71
C GLY A 302 20.31 8.22 26.77
N LEU A 303 19.58 7.11 27.07
CA LEU A 303 19.64 5.90 26.27
C LEU A 303 19.29 6.16 24.79
N ALA A 304 18.29 7.00 24.52
CA ALA A 304 17.88 7.37 23.16
C ALA A 304 19.01 8.09 22.41
N GLY A 305 19.68 9.06 23.05
CA GLY A 305 20.81 9.75 22.46
C GLY A 305 22.00 8.81 22.21
N TRP A 306 22.33 7.95 23.17
CA TRP A 306 23.36 6.93 22.99
C TRP A 306 23.09 6.02 21.77
N VAL A 307 21.84 5.57 21.60
CA VAL A 307 21.41 4.72 20.46
C VAL A 307 21.58 5.46 19.12
N VAL A 308 21.24 6.75 19.08
CA VAL A 308 21.40 7.57 17.87
C VAL A 308 22.88 7.79 17.54
N GLU A 309 23.71 8.14 18.53
CA GLU A 309 25.12 8.39 18.35
C GLU A 309 25.90 7.14 17.94
N ASN A 310 25.63 6.01 18.59
CA ASN A 310 26.31 4.75 18.30
C ASN A 310 25.70 3.93 17.18
N ARG A 311 24.50 4.29 16.72
CA ARG A 311 23.73 3.56 15.67
C ARG A 311 23.50 2.09 16.02
N GLN A 312 23.34 1.79 17.29
CA GLN A 312 23.20 0.44 17.83
C GLN A 312 21.98 0.31 18.72
N ALA A 313 21.29 -0.81 18.59
CA ALA A 313 20.24 -1.18 19.53
C ALA A 313 20.81 -1.45 20.92
N ALA A 314 20.03 -1.19 21.95
CA ALA A 314 20.45 -1.37 23.34
C ALA A 314 19.37 -2.06 24.18
N LEU A 315 19.78 -3.11 24.88
CA LEU A 315 19.03 -3.75 25.95
C LEU A 315 19.61 -3.34 27.30
N ILE A 316 18.78 -2.84 28.20
CA ILE A 316 19.13 -2.52 29.59
C ILE A 316 18.27 -3.41 30.51
N PRO A 317 18.83 -4.47 31.05
CA PRO A 317 18.11 -5.34 32.00
C PRO A 317 17.77 -4.63 33.32
N ASN A 318 18.65 -3.75 33.78
CA ASN A 318 18.47 -3.00 35.01
C ASN A 318 18.92 -1.54 34.84
N THR A 319 17.99 -0.61 34.85
CA THR A 319 18.25 0.82 34.67
C THR A 319 19.05 1.47 35.80
N ARG A 320 19.17 0.80 36.95
CA ARG A 320 19.99 1.29 38.08
C ARG A 320 21.50 1.06 37.87
N GLU A 321 21.83 0.04 37.09
CA GLU A 321 23.23 -0.40 36.93
C GLU A 321 23.84 0.10 35.62
N ASP A 322 23.03 0.49 34.65
CA ASP A 322 23.49 0.89 33.33
C ASP A 322 23.77 2.40 33.27
N PRO A 323 25.02 2.81 32.94
CA PRO A 323 25.41 4.22 32.88
C PRO A 323 24.75 5.00 31.73
N ARG A 324 24.19 4.31 30.72
CA ARG A 324 23.48 4.93 29.58
C ARG A 324 22.08 5.41 29.98
N TRP A 325 21.57 4.97 31.12
CA TRP A 325 20.26 5.40 31.61
C TRP A 325 20.38 6.72 32.38
N LEU A 326 19.79 7.80 31.85
CA LEU A 326 19.76 9.10 32.51
C LEU A 326 18.80 9.08 33.71
N ARG A 327 19.33 9.32 34.89
CA ARG A 327 18.54 9.53 36.12
C ARG A 327 18.10 10.98 36.20
N ARG A 328 16.81 11.24 36.08
CA ARG A 328 16.23 12.58 36.17
C ARG A 328 15.86 12.91 37.61
N SER A 329 15.82 14.20 37.95
CA SER A 329 15.52 14.69 39.31
C SER A 329 14.14 14.22 39.82
N TRP A 330 13.17 14.03 38.94
CA TRP A 330 11.85 13.51 39.30
C TRP A 330 11.77 12.00 39.38
N ASP A 331 12.77 11.25 38.91
CA ASP A 331 12.89 9.79 39.07
C ASP A 331 13.49 9.43 40.44
N GLN A 332 14.04 10.41 41.17
CA GLN A 332 14.70 10.17 42.46
C GLN A 332 13.75 9.71 43.57
N GLU A 333 12.43 9.95 43.43
CA GLU A 333 11.44 9.52 44.42
C GLU A 333 10.94 8.05 44.17
N ARG A 334 11.29 7.42 43.06
CA ARG A 334 10.92 6.03 42.77
C ARG A 334 12.16 5.16 42.66
N GLU A 335 12.47 4.47 43.76
CA GLU A 335 13.61 3.55 43.86
C GLU A 335 13.50 2.25 43.09
N GLU A 336 12.57 2.08 42.17
CA GLU A 336 12.32 0.81 41.49
C GLU A 336 13.23 0.64 40.25
N ALA A 337 13.92 -0.50 40.20
CA ALA A 337 14.68 -0.92 39.04
C ALA A 337 13.74 -1.25 37.88
N ARG A 338 14.06 -0.76 36.68
CA ARG A 338 13.29 -0.97 35.44
C ARG A 338 14.15 -1.68 34.41
N SER A 339 13.53 -2.24 33.37
CA SER A 339 14.23 -2.65 32.16
C SER A 339 13.85 -1.75 30.98
N ALA A 340 14.78 -1.58 30.04
CA ALA A 340 14.55 -0.78 28.85
C ALA A 340 15.17 -1.42 27.61
N ILE A 341 14.53 -1.23 26.46
CA ILE A 341 15.08 -1.53 25.14
C ILE A 341 14.94 -0.29 24.27
N SER A 342 15.95 -0.02 23.45
CA SER A 342 15.96 1.14 22.55
C SER A 342 16.63 0.77 21.25
N VAL A 343 16.01 1.18 20.12
CA VAL A 343 16.48 0.84 18.79
C VAL A 343 16.47 2.07 17.88
N PRO A 344 17.47 2.22 16.98
CA PRO A 344 17.49 3.31 16.03
C PRO A 344 16.49 3.03 14.89
N LEU A 345 15.80 4.06 14.42
CA LEU A 345 15.08 4.07 13.17
C LEU A 345 16.09 4.44 12.07
N MET A 346 16.39 3.49 11.19
CA MET A 346 17.47 3.64 10.20
C MET A 346 16.93 3.74 8.77
N THR A 347 17.50 4.65 7.97
CA THR A 347 17.26 4.74 6.53
C THR A 347 18.59 4.96 5.81
N ASN A 348 18.99 4.06 4.91
CA ASN A 348 20.22 4.19 4.11
C ASN A 348 21.46 4.61 4.96
N GLU A 349 21.79 3.86 6.01
CA GLU A 349 22.90 4.11 6.95
C GLU A 349 22.74 5.34 7.84
N ARG A 350 21.62 6.04 7.78
CA ARG A 350 21.34 7.22 8.59
C ARG A 350 20.29 6.93 9.65
N VAL A 351 20.49 7.45 10.86
CA VAL A 351 19.46 7.43 11.91
C VAL A 351 18.46 8.56 11.64
N VAL A 352 17.19 8.18 11.44
CA VAL A 352 16.06 9.10 11.25
C VAL A 352 15.15 9.19 12.46
N GLY A 353 15.48 8.46 13.52
CA GLY A 353 14.73 8.49 14.77
C GLY A 353 15.19 7.42 15.75
N VAL A 354 14.47 7.29 16.84
CA VAL A 354 14.71 6.29 17.88
C VAL A 354 13.39 5.86 18.52
N LEU A 355 13.25 4.57 18.77
CA LEU A 355 12.12 3.97 19.47
C LEU A 355 12.62 3.33 20.77
N THR A 356 12.05 3.75 21.91
CA THR A 356 12.46 3.29 23.25
C THR A 356 11.25 2.76 24.00
N LEU A 357 11.38 1.57 24.60
CA LEU A 357 10.38 0.99 25.50
C LEU A 357 10.96 0.80 26.88
N VAL A 358 10.09 0.92 27.88
CA VAL A 358 10.44 0.75 29.29
C VAL A 358 9.39 -0.13 29.98
N ASN A 359 9.85 -1.08 30.79
CA ASN A 359 9.02 -1.85 31.68
C ASN A 359 9.37 -1.53 33.15
N SER A 360 8.35 -1.49 34.01
CA SER A 360 8.51 -1.21 35.44
C SER A 360 9.24 -2.32 36.20
N GLN A 361 9.46 -3.49 35.59
CA GLN A 361 10.19 -4.61 36.18
C GLN A 361 11.58 -4.74 35.55
N ALA A 362 12.60 -4.91 36.39
CA ALA A 362 13.96 -5.22 35.91
C ALA A 362 14.00 -6.64 35.31
N GLY A 363 14.79 -6.82 34.24
CA GLY A 363 14.96 -8.10 33.58
C GLY A 363 13.75 -8.59 32.76
N LYS A 364 12.75 -7.72 32.55
CA LYS A 364 11.55 -8.10 31.78
C LYS A 364 11.86 -8.28 30.30
N PHE A 365 12.65 -7.40 29.71
CA PHE A 365 13.01 -7.50 28.29
C PHE A 365 14.18 -8.47 28.07
N THR A 366 14.09 -9.21 26.95
CA THR A 366 15.03 -10.22 26.48
C THR A 366 15.67 -9.79 25.15
N GLU A 367 16.66 -10.54 24.65
CA GLU A 367 17.24 -10.36 23.32
C GLU A 367 16.20 -10.63 22.20
N GLU A 368 15.20 -11.49 22.44
CA GLU A 368 14.10 -11.73 21.52
C GLU A 368 13.22 -10.47 21.40
N ASP A 369 12.90 -9.82 22.51
CA ASP A 369 12.14 -8.57 22.53
C ASP A 369 12.90 -7.45 21.81
N LEU A 370 14.22 -7.38 22.00
CA LEU A 370 15.07 -6.43 21.28
C LEU A 370 15.08 -6.69 19.78
N SER A 371 15.14 -7.97 19.37
CA SER A 371 15.09 -8.36 17.97
C SER A 371 13.74 -8.00 17.32
N LEU A 372 12.63 -8.25 18.02
CA LEU A 372 11.29 -7.87 17.58
C LEU A 372 11.14 -6.35 17.46
N LEU A 373 11.62 -5.60 18.48
CA LEU A 373 11.59 -4.14 18.44
C LEU A 373 12.44 -3.58 17.29
N THR A 374 13.60 -4.20 17.01
CA THR A 374 14.45 -3.82 15.88
C THR A 374 13.72 -4.02 14.54
N ALA A 375 13.01 -5.13 14.37
CA ALA A 375 12.21 -5.36 13.18
C ALA A 375 11.07 -4.33 13.03
N ILE A 376 10.40 -3.97 14.12
CA ILE A 376 9.38 -2.91 14.14
C ILE A 376 9.99 -1.55 13.76
N ALA A 377 11.18 -1.24 14.25
CA ALA A 377 11.89 0.01 13.97
C ALA A 377 12.17 0.20 12.47
N VAL A 378 12.43 -0.88 11.75
CA VAL A 378 12.57 -0.86 10.28
C VAL A 378 11.29 -0.37 9.62
N PHE A 379 10.14 -0.91 10.00
CA PHE A 379 8.84 -0.44 9.47
C PHE A 379 8.56 1.02 9.84
N ALA A 380 8.86 1.41 11.08
CA ALA A 380 8.68 2.79 11.53
C ALA A 380 9.60 3.80 10.81
N SER A 381 10.78 3.37 10.36
CA SER A 381 11.71 4.24 9.61
C SER A 381 11.23 4.61 8.22
N LEU A 382 10.38 3.77 7.60
CA LEU A 382 9.79 4.01 6.27
C LEU A 382 8.78 5.17 6.27
N VAL A 383 8.22 5.50 7.41
CA VAL A 383 7.27 6.63 7.58
C VAL A 383 7.92 7.97 7.23
N ASN A 384 9.21 8.11 7.46
CA ASN A 384 9.95 9.36 7.23
C ASN A 384 10.27 9.62 5.74
N TYR A 385 10.01 8.66 4.85
CA TYR A 385 10.22 8.80 3.40
C TYR A 385 8.97 9.33 2.66
N ALA A 386 7.83 9.38 3.34
CA ALA A 386 6.55 9.79 2.75
C ALA A 386 6.21 11.28 3.01
N ILE A 387 7.09 12.03 3.65
CA ILE A 387 7.01 13.48 3.92
C ILE A 387 8.20 14.17 3.29
#